data_3c55797e460ba6e7874a0c16ce16b977
#
_entry.id   3c55797e460ba6e7874a0c16ce16b977
#
_cell.length_a   1.000
_cell.length_b   1.000
_cell.length_c   1.000
_cell.angle_alpha   90.00
_cell.angle_beta   90.00
_cell.angle_gamma   90.00
#
_symmetry.space_group_name_H-M   'P 1'
#
loop_
_entity.id
_entity.type
_entity.pdbx_description
1 polymer ?
#
loop_
_entity_poly.entity_id
_entity_poly.type
_entity_poly.pdbx_seq_one_letter_code
_entity_poly.pdbx_strand_id
1 'polypeptide(L)'
;TDRGTFIVGGIERVVVHQLVRSPGVFFSSMPEFPKYNAAKIIPKRGVWLEVETDRRGVISCKIDRKRKIPVTQLLRVFGYTTEEQIMDLFKDVSGGEIDFILNTLEKDTARTLEDAYQSIYRRIRPGDYATPENAKSLIDSLFFDFKKYDMGAIARYKMNRRFNFDTPSDEAHRVFQVKDFIEILKEMIRLNNGVGTPDDIDHLSNRRVRSVGELVQNKYRVGLVRTE
;
A
#
# COMPACT_ATOMS: atom_id res chain seq x y z
N THR A 1 3.87 -18.91 -32.77
CA THR A 1 3.35 -19.90 -33.75
C THR A 1 1.84 -19.76 -33.86
N ASP A 2 1.27 -20.35 -34.88
CA ASP A 2 -0.19 -20.41 -35.13
C ASP A 2 -0.95 -21.11 -33.98
N ARG A 3 -0.25 -21.91 -33.18
CA ARG A 3 -0.78 -22.61 -32.02
C ARG A 3 -0.74 -21.78 -30.73
N GLY A 4 -0.30 -20.53 -30.77
CA GLY A 4 -0.15 -19.68 -29.58
C GLY A 4 1.06 -20.00 -28.72
N THR A 5 2.06 -20.68 -29.27
CA THR A 5 3.31 -21.03 -28.61
C THR A 5 4.44 -20.10 -29.06
N PHE A 6 5.53 -20.10 -28.31
CA PHE A 6 6.73 -19.29 -28.56
C PHE A 6 7.94 -20.21 -28.75
N ILE A 7 8.81 -19.89 -29.69
CA ILE A 7 10.07 -20.61 -29.85
C ILE A 7 11.15 -19.83 -29.11
N VAL A 8 11.71 -20.45 -28.07
CA VAL A 8 12.75 -19.86 -27.23
C VAL A 8 13.93 -20.81 -27.16
N GLY A 9 15.08 -20.40 -27.68
CA GLY A 9 16.27 -21.25 -27.74
C GLY A 9 16.06 -22.52 -28.56
N GLY A 10 15.28 -22.46 -29.66
CA GLY A 10 14.96 -23.61 -30.51
C GLY A 10 13.89 -24.58 -29.95
N ILE A 11 13.35 -24.31 -28.76
CA ILE A 11 12.34 -25.15 -28.12
C ILE A 11 11.00 -24.42 -28.12
N GLU A 12 9.95 -25.13 -28.51
CA GLU A 12 8.58 -24.64 -28.43
C GLU A 12 8.10 -24.60 -26.98
N ARG A 13 7.64 -23.42 -26.54
CA ARG A 13 7.20 -23.15 -25.18
C ARG A 13 5.85 -22.48 -25.16
N VAL A 14 5.08 -22.74 -24.11
CA VAL A 14 3.79 -22.11 -23.80
C VAL A 14 3.95 -21.16 -22.63
N VAL A 15 3.34 -19.98 -22.71
CA VAL A 15 3.23 -19.06 -21.56
C VAL A 15 2.04 -19.48 -20.72
N VAL A 16 2.30 -19.91 -19.49
CA VAL A 16 1.25 -20.36 -18.56
C VAL A 16 0.55 -19.17 -17.92
N HIS A 17 -0.77 -19.19 -17.87
CA HIS A 17 -1.57 -18.23 -17.11
C HIS A 17 -1.16 -18.24 -15.63
N GLN A 18 -1.14 -17.08 -15.01
CA GLN A 18 -0.77 -16.93 -13.60
C GLN A 18 -1.97 -16.51 -12.77
N LEU A 19 -2.17 -17.14 -11.63
CA LEU A 19 -3.13 -16.72 -10.63
C LEU A 19 -2.41 -15.78 -9.65
N VAL A 20 -2.75 -14.49 -9.67
CA VAL A 20 -2.13 -13.45 -8.86
C VAL A 20 -3.16 -12.78 -7.96
N ARG A 21 -2.74 -12.08 -6.92
CA ARG A 21 -3.65 -11.27 -6.11
C ARG A 21 -4.27 -10.17 -6.94
N SER A 22 -5.57 -9.93 -6.74
CA SER A 22 -6.25 -8.79 -7.34
C SER A 22 -5.79 -7.50 -6.66
N PRO A 23 -5.84 -6.35 -7.35
CA PRO A 23 -5.68 -5.06 -6.68
C PRO A 23 -6.73 -4.87 -5.59
N GLY A 24 -6.33 -4.21 -4.49
CA GLY A 24 -7.21 -3.97 -3.35
C GLY A 24 -6.45 -3.82 -2.04
N VAL A 25 -7.21 -3.81 -0.95
CA VAL A 25 -6.69 -3.81 0.42
C VAL A 25 -7.02 -5.15 1.05
N PHE A 26 -6.04 -5.75 1.70
CA PHE A 26 -6.15 -7.06 2.34
C PHE A 26 -5.62 -6.99 3.76
N PHE A 27 -6.40 -7.50 4.69
CA PHE A 27 -6.02 -7.64 6.09
C PHE A 27 -5.73 -9.11 6.40
N SER A 28 -4.60 -9.36 7.04
CA SER A 28 -4.19 -10.72 7.37
C SER A 28 -3.59 -10.78 8.77
N SER A 29 -3.81 -11.88 9.49
CA SER A 29 -3.11 -12.12 10.74
C SER A 29 -1.62 -12.23 10.50
N MET A 30 -0.82 -11.74 11.43
CA MET A 30 0.62 -11.82 11.36
C MET A 30 1.10 -13.18 11.90
N PRO A 31 1.87 -13.98 11.13
CA PRO A 31 2.34 -15.29 11.59
C PRO A 31 3.20 -15.23 12.85
N GLU A 32 4.03 -14.18 12.97
CA GLU A 32 4.92 -13.98 14.14
C GLU A 32 4.16 -13.50 15.38
N PHE A 33 3.04 -12.80 15.19
CA PHE A 33 2.21 -12.24 16.25
C PHE A 33 0.73 -12.41 15.90
N PRO A 34 0.14 -13.60 16.14
CA PRO A 34 -1.24 -13.90 15.73
C PRO A 34 -2.29 -12.96 16.34
N LYS A 35 -1.97 -12.28 17.44
CA LYS A 35 -2.84 -11.28 18.07
C LYS A 35 -3.00 -10.03 17.19
N TYR A 36 -2.03 -9.72 16.32
CA TYR A 36 -2.03 -8.51 15.51
C TYR A 36 -2.18 -8.80 14.03
N ASN A 37 -2.75 -7.85 13.35
CA ASN A 37 -3.05 -7.91 11.93
C ASN A 37 -2.12 -6.97 11.14
N ALA A 38 -1.94 -7.31 9.89
CA ALA A 38 -1.25 -6.48 8.90
C ALA A 38 -2.22 -6.12 7.77
N ALA A 39 -2.07 -4.93 7.21
CA ALA A 39 -2.80 -4.50 6.03
C ALA A 39 -1.85 -4.39 4.84
N LYS A 40 -2.28 -4.90 3.67
CA LYS A 40 -1.54 -4.77 2.41
C LYS A 40 -2.38 -4.03 1.39
N ILE A 41 -1.87 -2.91 0.92
CA ILE A 41 -2.48 -2.11 -0.15
C ILE A 41 -1.76 -2.45 -1.44
N ILE A 42 -2.47 -3.09 -2.36
CA ILE A 42 -1.94 -3.58 -3.63
C ILE A 42 -2.63 -2.82 -4.76
N PRO A 43 -1.96 -1.82 -5.37
CA PRO A 43 -2.50 -1.12 -6.53
C PRO A 43 -2.41 -1.99 -7.80
N LYS A 44 -3.17 -1.63 -8.83
CA LYS A 44 -3.04 -2.19 -10.17
C LYS A 44 -1.68 -1.83 -10.79
N ARG A 45 -1.22 -0.60 -10.53
CA ARG A 45 0.09 -0.06 -10.91
C ARG A 45 0.60 0.85 -9.81
N GLY A 46 1.87 0.73 -9.46
CA GLY A 46 2.53 1.57 -8.48
C GLY A 46 3.09 0.80 -7.29
N VAL A 47 3.47 1.53 -6.26
CA VAL A 47 4.13 0.98 -5.07
C VAL A 47 3.14 0.28 -4.14
N TRP A 48 3.58 -0.81 -3.56
CA TRP A 48 2.83 -1.52 -2.52
C TRP A 48 3.08 -0.85 -1.18
N LEU A 49 2.01 -0.73 -0.38
CA LEU A 49 2.10 -0.37 1.03
C LEU A 49 1.76 -1.58 1.88
N GLU A 50 2.63 -1.91 2.82
CA GLU A 50 2.38 -2.93 3.83
C GLU A 50 2.41 -2.24 5.20
N VAL A 51 1.33 -2.35 5.96
CA VAL A 51 1.19 -1.80 7.31
C VAL A 51 1.20 -2.96 8.29
N GLU A 52 2.03 -2.89 9.30
CA GLU A 52 2.24 -3.96 10.29
C GLU A 52 2.24 -3.37 11.70
N THR A 53 1.73 -4.13 12.67
CA THR A 53 1.79 -3.79 14.09
C THR A 53 2.85 -4.64 14.78
N ASP A 54 3.73 -4.04 15.57
CA ASP A 54 4.74 -4.77 16.34
C ASP A 54 4.21 -5.23 17.72
N ARG A 55 5.02 -5.98 18.48
CA ARG A 55 4.67 -6.50 19.82
C ARG A 55 4.31 -5.41 20.83
N ARG A 56 4.79 -4.19 20.61
CA ARG A 56 4.55 -3.05 21.51
C ARG A 56 3.34 -2.24 21.09
N GLY A 57 2.59 -2.69 20.07
CA GLY A 57 1.46 -1.96 19.53
C GLY A 57 1.86 -0.79 18.62
N VAL A 58 3.10 -0.73 18.15
CA VAL A 58 3.54 0.31 17.24
C VAL A 58 3.18 -0.04 15.80
N ILE A 59 2.48 0.85 15.13
CA ILE A 59 2.10 0.69 13.72
C ILE A 59 3.19 1.27 12.83
N SER A 60 3.72 0.43 11.94
CA SER A 60 4.71 0.84 10.95
C SER A 60 4.29 0.42 9.55
N CYS A 61 4.76 1.17 8.55
CA CYS A 61 4.52 0.83 7.16
C CYS A 61 5.83 0.61 6.40
N LYS A 62 5.75 -0.21 5.36
CA LYS A 62 6.80 -0.44 4.36
C LYS A 62 6.30 0.05 3.01
N ILE A 63 7.08 0.88 2.36
CA ILE A 63 6.83 1.33 0.99
C ILE A 63 7.67 0.45 0.07
N ASP A 64 7.03 -0.25 -0.87
CA ASP A 64 7.68 -1.15 -1.84
C ASP A 64 8.68 -2.12 -1.18
N ARG A 65 8.28 -2.75 -0.06
CA ARG A 65 9.08 -3.69 0.72
C ARG A 65 10.40 -3.13 1.27
N LYS A 66 10.54 -1.80 1.30
CA LYS A 66 11.70 -1.13 1.90
C LYS A 66 11.64 -1.18 3.44
N ARG A 67 12.57 -0.50 4.11
CA ARG A 67 12.64 -0.46 5.58
C ARG A 67 11.37 0.13 6.19
N LYS A 68 10.97 -0.39 7.35
CA LYS A 68 9.82 0.10 8.12
C LYS A 68 9.98 1.57 8.53
N ILE A 69 8.90 2.32 8.45
CA ILE A 69 8.74 3.67 8.96
C ILE A 69 7.51 3.72 9.87
N PRO A 70 7.48 4.53 10.94
CA PRO A 70 6.26 4.77 11.70
C PRO A 70 5.17 5.32 10.77
N VAL A 71 3.93 4.85 10.93
CA VAL A 71 2.82 5.29 10.08
C VAL A 71 2.50 6.77 10.26
N THR A 72 2.80 7.33 11.44
CA THR A 72 2.65 8.74 11.77
C THR A 72 3.44 9.66 10.84
N GLN A 73 4.60 9.22 10.35
CA GLN A 73 5.37 9.99 9.36
C GLN A 73 4.63 10.12 8.03
N LEU A 74 3.97 9.08 7.56
CA LEU A 74 3.13 9.17 6.36
C LEU A 74 1.91 10.07 6.60
N LEU A 75 1.27 9.97 7.76
CA LEU A 75 0.15 10.85 8.10
C LEU A 75 0.57 12.33 8.13
N ARG A 76 1.76 12.66 8.67
CA ARG A 76 2.30 14.01 8.63
C ARG A 76 2.48 14.52 7.19
N VAL A 77 3.07 13.70 6.34
CA VAL A 77 3.27 14.03 4.91
C VAL A 77 1.96 14.18 4.16
N PHE A 78 0.92 13.47 4.57
CA PHE A 78 -0.42 13.56 3.98
C PHE A 78 -1.29 14.69 4.56
N GLY A 79 -0.71 15.58 5.38
CA GLY A 79 -1.34 16.82 5.83
C GLY A 79 -1.72 16.89 7.31
N TYR A 80 -1.53 15.82 8.09
CA TYR A 80 -1.80 15.82 9.54
C TYR A 80 -0.50 16.07 10.31
N THR A 81 -0.12 17.33 10.43
CA THR A 81 1.22 17.72 10.90
C THR A 81 1.39 17.63 12.41
N THR A 82 0.33 17.83 13.20
CA THR A 82 0.38 17.83 14.67
C THR A 82 -0.03 16.49 15.26
N GLU A 83 0.49 16.19 16.44
CA GLU A 83 0.12 14.96 17.18
C GLU A 83 -1.37 14.95 17.56
N GLU A 84 -1.91 16.13 17.91
CA GLU A 84 -3.33 16.28 18.22
C GLU A 84 -4.22 15.96 17.05
N GLN A 85 -3.88 16.44 15.85
CA GLN A 85 -4.61 16.10 14.62
C GLN A 85 -4.60 14.60 14.36
N ILE A 86 -3.43 13.95 14.52
CA ILE A 86 -3.31 12.50 14.32
C ILE A 86 -4.13 11.74 15.37
N MET A 87 -4.06 12.12 16.65
CA MET A 87 -4.86 11.49 17.71
C MET A 87 -6.36 11.64 17.46
N ASP A 88 -6.79 12.83 17.01
CA ASP A 88 -8.20 13.13 16.72
C ASP A 88 -8.79 12.24 15.63
N LEU A 89 -8.00 11.89 14.61
CA LEU A 89 -8.43 11.00 13.54
C LEU A 89 -8.85 9.60 14.03
N PHE A 90 -8.28 9.12 15.13
CA PHE A 90 -8.45 7.74 15.60
C PHE A 90 -9.21 7.64 16.92
N LYS A 91 -9.79 8.73 17.42
CA LYS A 91 -10.57 8.74 18.68
C LYS A 91 -11.67 7.68 18.72
N ASP A 92 -12.30 7.43 17.58
CA ASP A 92 -13.41 6.46 17.46
C ASP A 92 -12.95 4.98 17.58
N VAL A 93 -11.65 4.71 17.47
CA VAL A 93 -11.08 3.36 17.53
C VAL A 93 -10.03 3.17 18.63
N SER A 94 -9.67 4.23 19.36
CA SER A 94 -8.64 4.24 20.44
C SER A 94 -9.12 3.68 21.79
N GLY A 95 -10.32 3.09 21.90
CA GLY A 95 -10.89 2.60 23.16
C GLY A 95 -10.43 1.21 23.62
N GLY A 96 -9.38 0.62 23.05
CA GLY A 96 -8.87 -0.69 23.41
C GLY A 96 -7.88 -0.69 24.58
N GLU A 97 -7.40 -1.88 24.97
CA GLU A 97 -6.36 -2.04 26.02
C GLU A 97 -5.03 -1.36 25.65
N ILE A 98 -4.78 -1.20 24.36
CA ILE A 98 -3.54 -0.63 23.80
C ILE A 98 -3.90 0.56 22.93
N ASP A 99 -3.30 1.71 23.19
CA ASP A 99 -3.37 2.84 22.28
C ASP A 99 -2.26 2.74 21.22
N PHE A 100 -2.61 2.17 20.07
CA PHE A 100 -1.68 1.92 18.96
C PHE A 100 -1.09 3.21 18.39
N ILE A 101 -1.88 4.28 18.34
CA ILE A 101 -1.45 5.56 17.77
C ILE A 101 -0.51 6.28 18.73
N LEU A 102 -0.84 6.32 20.02
CA LEU A 102 0.02 6.92 21.03
C LEU A 102 1.39 6.21 21.07
N ASN A 103 1.38 4.87 21.13
CA ASN A 103 2.63 4.08 21.12
C ASN A 103 3.45 4.34 19.85
N THR A 104 2.80 4.61 18.71
CA THR A 104 3.49 4.92 17.47
C THR A 104 4.07 6.32 17.48
N LEU A 105 3.35 7.31 18.02
CA LEU A 105 3.82 8.70 18.19
C LEU A 105 5.01 8.77 19.13
N GLU A 106 5.00 8.04 20.24
CA GLU A 106 6.13 7.99 21.19
C GLU A 106 7.40 7.44 20.54
N LYS A 107 7.26 6.47 19.63
CA LYS A 107 8.40 5.88 18.92
C LYS A 107 8.83 6.68 17.69
N ASP A 108 8.01 7.60 17.23
CA ASP A 108 8.32 8.41 16.06
C ASP A 108 9.40 9.45 16.40
N THR A 109 10.47 9.45 15.62
CA THR A 109 11.58 10.40 15.76
C THR A 109 11.37 11.67 14.95
N ALA A 110 10.47 11.68 13.97
CA ALA A 110 10.16 12.84 13.14
C ALA A 110 9.11 13.72 13.83
N ARG A 111 9.51 14.88 14.29
CA ARG A 111 8.60 15.82 14.96
C ARG A 111 8.01 16.85 14.01
N THR A 112 8.71 17.16 12.94
CA THR A 112 8.29 18.14 11.93
C THR A 112 7.89 17.45 10.63
N LEU A 113 7.20 18.20 9.77
CA LEU A 113 6.86 17.75 8.42
C LEU A 113 8.12 17.49 7.58
N GLU A 114 9.14 18.34 7.71
CA GLU A 114 10.40 18.20 6.99
C GLU A 114 11.18 16.96 7.43
N ASP A 115 11.22 16.67 8.75
CA ASP A 115 11.83 15.44 9.27
C ASP A 115 11.14 14.19 8.69
N ALA A 116 9.81 14.22 8.60
CA ALA A 116 9.03 13.12 8.03
C ALA A 116 9.38 12.91 6.55
N TYR A 117 9.42 13.96 5.74
CA TYR A 117 9.82 13.88 4.33
C TYR A 117 11.25 13.32 4.19
N GLN A 118 12.21 13.82 4.93
CA GLN A 118 13.59 13.37 4.86
C GLN A 118 13.75 11.92 5.33
N SER A 119 13.06 11.53 6.41
CA SER A 119 13.08 10.16 6.94
C SER A 119 12.56 9.15 5.91
N ILE A 120 11.44 9.47 5.26
CA ILE A 120 10.85 8.63 4.22
C ILE A 120 11.76 8.54 3.00
N TYR A 121 12.29 9.69 2.54
CA TYR A 121 13.17 9.74 1.37
C TYR A 121 14.43 8.88 1.54
N ARG A 122 15.13 9.02 2.69
CA ARG A 122 16.34 8.23 2.98
C ARG A 122 16.08 6.72 3.02
N ARG A 123 14.85 6.30 3.32
CA ARG A 123 14.48 4.88 3.33
C ARG A 123 14.14 4.36 1.95
N ILE A 124 13.58 5.19 1.09
CA ILE A 124 13.27 4.84 -0.30
C ILE A 124 14.54 4.89 -1.15
N ARG A 125 15.37 5.93 -0.98
CA ARG A 125 16.64 6.15 -1.71
C ARG A 125 17.81 6.32 -0.75
N PRO A 126 18.35 5.23 -0.22
CA PRO A 126 19.52 5.30 0.65
C PRO A 126 20.73 5.76 -0.16
N GLY A 127 21.46 6.76 0.36
CA GLY A 127 22.66 7.32 -0.28
C GLY A 127 22.43 8.64 -1.03
N ASP A 128 21.19 8.97 -1.38
CA ASP A 128 20.89 10.24 -2.02
C ASP A 128 20.74 11.37 -0.99
N TYR A 129 21.08 12.60 -1.40
CA TYR A 129 20.88 13.78 -0.56
C TYR A 129 19.39 14.13 -0.47
N ALA A 130 18.86 14.10 0.74
CA ALA A 130 17.44 14.34 1.01
C ALA A 130 17.16 15.83 1.22
N THR A 131 16.79 16.55 0.17
CA THR A 131 16.20 17.90 0.32
C THR A 131 14.69 17.77 0.52
N PRO A 132 14.03 18.69 1.26
CA PRO A 132 12.58 18.66 1.43
C PRO A 132 11.81 18.66 0.11
N GLU A 133 12.26 19.44 -0.88
CA GLU A 133 11.63 19.54 -2.20
C GLU A 133 11.73 18.23 -2.98
N ASN A 134 12.91 17.60 -2.99
CA ASN A 134 13.11 16.31 -3.66
C ASN A 134 12.30 15.21 -3.00
N ALA A 135 12.22 15.24 -1.67
CA ALA A 135 11.43 14.27 -0.92
C ALA A 135 9.93 14.42 -1.18
N LYS A 136 9.42 15.65 -1.19
CA LYS A 136 8.03 15.94 -1.55
C LYS A 136 7.73 15.49 -2.98
N SER A 137 8.55 15.91 -3.96
CA SER A 137 8.36 15.53 -5.36
C SER A 137 8.38 14.01 -5.57
N LEU A 138 9.24 13.28 -4.85
CA LEU A 138 9.26 11.82 -4.91
C LEU A 138 7.95 11.23 -4.37
N ILE A 139 7.48 11.66 -3.22
CA ILE A 139 6.27 11.13 -2.58
C ILE A 139 5.03 11.47 -3.41
N ASP A 140 4.91 12.70 -3.89
CA ASP A 140 3.81 13.11 -4.77
C ASP A 140 3.77 12.25 -6.04
N SER A 141 4.93 11.99 -6.63
CA SER A 141 5.08 11.14 -7.79
C SER A 141 4.73 9.66 -7.52
N LEU A 142 5.02 9.15 -6.31
CA LEU A 142 4.76 7.75 -5.96
C LEU A 142 3.29 7.45 -5.67
N PHE A 143 2.53 8.43 -5.14
CA PHE A 143 1.18 8.20 -4.64
C PHE A 143 0.10 8.97 -5.40
N PHE A 144 0.39 10.16 -5.92
CA PHE A 144 -0.63 11.07 -6.47
C PHE A 144 -0.53 11.28 -7.98
N ASP A 145 0.53 10.77 -8.64
CA ASP A 145 0.64 10.78 -10.09
C ASP A 145 -0.06 9.57 -10.70
N PHE A 146 -1.19 9.79 -11.39
CA PHE A 146 -1.95 8.70 -12.03
C PHE A 146 -1.13 7.88 -13.03
N LYS A 147 -0.11 8.47 -13.66
CA LYS A 147 0.78 7.73 -14.57
C LYS A 147 1.63 6.68 -13.84
N LYS A 148 1.90 6.90 -12.55
CA LYS A 148 2.75 6.03 -11.72
C LYS A 148 1.96 5.19 -10.73
N TYR A 149 0.84 5.69 -10.23
CA TYR A 149 -0.01 5.01 -9.25
C TYR A 149 -1.46 4.92 -9.74
N ASP A 150 -2.00 3.71 -9.78
CA ASP A 150 -3.40 3.44 -10.14
C ASP A 150 -3.91 2.27 -9.29
N MET A 151 -4.82 2.53 -8.38
CA MET A 151 -5.51 1.50 -7.61
C MET A 151 -6.32 0.54 -8.49
N GLY A 152 -6.85 1.04 -9.61
CA GLY A 152 -7.73 0.32 -10.51
C GLY A 152 -9.21 0.33 -10.06
N ALA A 153 -10.11 0.20 -11.02
CA ALA A 153 -11.56 0.26 -10.78
C ALA A 153 -12.04 -0.85 -9.83
N ILE A 154 -11.47 -2.06 -9.95
CA ILE A 154 -11.84 -3.21 -9.10
C ILE A 154 -11.47 -2.96 -7.64
N ALA A 155 -10.28 -2.41 -7.38
CA ALA A 155 -9.87 -2.08 -6.03
C ALA A 155 -10.73 -0.98 -5.43
N ARG A 156 -11.04 0.08 -6.21
CA ARG A 156 -11.95 1.16 -5.79
C ARG A 156 -13.31 0.62 -5.40
N TYR A 157 -13.90 -0.25 -6.25
CA TYR A 157 -15.18 -0.89 -5.95
C TYR A 157 -15.14 -1.71 -4.65
N LYS A 158 -14.10 -2.53 -4.44
CA LYS A 158 -13.94 -3.33 -3.22
C LYS A 158 -13.80 -2.46 -1.97
N MET A 159 -13.03 -1.37 -2.06
CA MET A 159 -12.84 -0.43 -0.96
C MET A 159 -14.12 0.34 -0.64
N ASN A 160 -14.84 0.81 -1.66
CA ASN A 160 -16.13 1.47 -1.48
C ASN A 160 -17.11 0.56 -0.75
N ARG A 161 -17.18 -0.71 -1.17
CA ARG A 161 -18.06 -1.70 -0.52
C ARG A 161 -17.63 -2.00 0.93
N ARG A 162 -16.32 -2.08 1.20
CA ARG A 162 -15.79 -2.41 2.54
C ARG A 162 -15.99 -1.26 3.52
N PHE A 163 -15.68 -0.05 3.11
CA PHE A 163 -15.70 1.14 3.97
C PHE A 163 -16.96 1.98 3.84
N ASN A 164 -17.95 1.49 3.09
CA ASN A 164 -19.20 2.19 2.81
C ASN A 164 -18.97 3.58 2.20
N PHE A 165 -18.06 3.65 1.21
CA PHE A 165 -17.79 4.86 0.47
C PHE A 165 -18.56 4.87 -0.84
N ASP A 166 -18.85 6.07 -1.35
CA ASP A 166 -19.39 6.31 -2.68
C ASP A 166 -18.41 7.15 -3.51
N THR A 167 -17.15 6.71 -3.56
CA THR A 167 -16.07 7.39 -4.27
C THR A 167 -16.11 6.96 -5.74
N PRO A 168 -16.14 7.91 -6.71
CA PRO A 168 -16.10 7.58 -8.13
C PRO A 168 -14.86 6.77 -8.51
N SER A 169 -14.91 6.06 -9.64
CA SER A 169 -13.82 5.26 -10.16
C SER A 169 -13.11 5.92 -11.35
N ASP A 170 -13.09 7.23 -11.40
CA ASP A 170 -12.34 8.03 -12.37
C ASP A 170 -10.82 8.09 -12.03
N GLU A 171 -10.04 8.67 -12.91
CA GLU A 171 -8.58 8.75 -12.75
C GLU A 171 -8.17 9.52 -11.49
N ALA A 172 -8.87 10.59 -11.14
CA ALA A 172 -8.58 11.41 -9.97
C ALA A 172 -8.78 10.67 -8.65
N HIS A 173 -9.72 9.71 -8.60
CA HIS A 173 -10.02 8.94 -7.40
C HIS A 173 -9.37 7.55 -7.38
N ARG A 174 -8.67 7.18 -8.46
CA ARG A 174 -7.89 5.94 -8.52
C ARG A 174 -6.44 6.10 -8.12
N VAL A 175 -5.95 7.33 -7.91
CA VAL A 175 -4.69 7.60 -7.22
C VAL A 175 -4.85 7.30 -5.72
N PHE A 176 -3.77 7.34 -4.98
CA PHE A 176 -3.81 7.14 -3.53
C PHE A 176 -4.67 8.20 -2.86
N GLN A 177 -5.65 7.77 -2.08
CA GLN A 177 -6.52 8.65 -1.33
C GLN A 177 -6.18 8.60 0.15
N VAL A 178 -5.89 9.73 0.75
CA VAL A 178 -5.54 9.82 2.18
C VAL A 178 -6.68 9.33 3.06
N LYS A 179 -7.94 9.62 2.69
CA LYS A 179 -9.13 9.14 3.38
C LYS A 179 -9.16 7.60 3.45
N ASP A 180 -8.84 6.92 2.35
CA ASP A 180 -8.80 5.47 2.31
C ASP A 180 -7.74 4.93 3.28
N PHE A 181 -6.57 5.56 3.32
CA PHE A 181 -5.49 5.14 4.19
C PHE A 181 -5.85 5.26 5.67
N ILE A 182 -6.54 6.32 6.05
CA ILE A 182 -7.04 6.51 7.42
C ILE A 182 -8.02 5.39 7.78
N GLU A 183 -8.99 5.08 6.93
CA GLU A 183 -9.95 4.01 7.19
C GLU A 183 -9.29 2.62 7.21
N ILE A 184 -8.28 2.38 6.39
CA ILE A 184 -7.47 1.16 6.46
C ILE A 184 -6.79 1.02 7.82
N LEU A 185 -6.22 2.10 8.34
CA LEU A 185 -5.60 2.09 9.67
C LEU A 185 -6.63 1.87 10.78
N LYS A 186 -7.77 2.53 10.70
CA LYS A 186 -8.89 2.33 11.65
C LYS A 186 -9.37 0.88 11.66
N GLU A 187 -9.56 0.29 10.48
CA GLU A 187 -9.99 -1.10 10.35
C GLU A 187 -8.93 -2.05 10.93
N MET A 188 -7.65 -1.79 10.68
CA MET A 188 -6.57 -2.59 11.26
C MET A 188 -6.54 -2.49 12.79
N ILE A 189 -6.79 -1.30 13.37
CA ILE A 189 -6.90 -1.11 14.81
C ILE A 189 -8.12 -1.87 15.37
N ARG A 190 -9.27 -1.82 14.70
CA ARG A 190 -10.46 -2.61 15.08
C ARG A 190 -10.16 -4.11 15.11
N LEU A 191 -9.51 -4.62 14.07
CA LEU A 191 -9.10 -6.03 13.99
C LEU A 191 -8.10 -6.39 15.11
N ASN A 192 -7.16 -5.50 15.44
CA ASN A 192 -6.21 -5.71 16.54
C ASN A 192 -6.90 -5.70 17.93
N ASN A 193 -8.01 -4.99 18.05
CA ASN A 193 -8.88 -4.99 19.23
C ASN A 193 -9.87 -6.18 19.24
N GLY A 194 -9.78 -7.09 18.27
CA GLY A 194 -10.64 -8.29 18.19
C GLY A 194 -12.01 -8.03 17.55
N VAL A 195 -12.21 -6.87 16.92
CA VAL A 195 -13.47 -6.54 16.24
C VAL A 195 -13.33 -6.86 14.75
N GLY A 196 -14.10 -7.83 14.26
CA GLY A 196 -14.07 -8.28 12.87
C GLY A 196 -13.19 -9.51 12.63
N THR A 197 -13.01 -9.86 11.37
CA THR A 197 -12.19 -11.00 10.93
C THR A 197 -11.24 -10.60 9.80
N PRO A 198 -10.00 -11.10 9.79
CA PRO A 198 -9.09 -10.87 8.67
C PRO A 198 -9.61 -11.51 7.38
N ASP A 199 -9.05 -11.06 6.26
CA ASP A 199 -9.45 -11.57 4.93
C ASP A 199 -8.84 -12.95 4.66
N ASP A 200 -9.62 -13.81 3.98
CA ASP A 200 -9.07 -15.00 3.34
C ASP A 200 -8.36 -14.61 2.05
N ILE A 201 -7.02 -14.62 2.11
CA ILE A 201 -6.16 -14.19 1.02
C ILE A 201 -6.21 -15.16 -0.15
N ASP A 202 -6.47 -16.43 0.11
CA ASP A 202 -6.47 -17.51 -0.89
C ASP A 202 -7.82 -17.69 -1.57
N HIS A 203 -8.86 -17.05 -1.05
CA HIS A 203 -10.17 -17.06 -1.68
C HIS A 203 -10.11 -16.50 -3.11
N LEU A 204 -10.77 -17.17 -4.06
CA LEU A 204 -10.71 -16.82 -5.49
C LEU A 204 -11.21 -15.41 -5.81
N SER A 205 -12.11 -14.84 -5.01
CA SER A 205 -12.54 -13.44 -5.16
C SER A 205 -11.41 -12.44 -4.93
N ASN A 206 -10.35 -12.83 -4.23
CA ASN A 206 -9.17 -12.02 -3.92
C ASN A 206 -8.00 -12.28 -4.88
N ARG A 207 -8.21 -13.13 -5.87
CA ARG A 207 -7.23 -13.50 -6.89
C ARG A 207 -7.77 -13.20 -8.28
N ARG A 208 -6.88 -12.96 -9.23
CA ARG A 208 -7.22 -12.80 -10.65
C ARG A 208 -6.29 -13.60 -11.53
N VAL A 209 -6.76 -13.96 -12.71
CA VAL A 209 -5.94 -14.59 -13.72
C VAL A 209 -5.19 -13.51 -14.50
N ARG A 210 -3.88 -13.65 -14.55
CA ARG A 210 -3.00 -12.89 -15.45
C ARG A 210 -2.78 -13.72 -16.70
N SER A 211 -3.40 -13.30 -17.80
CA SER A 211 -3.37 -14.04 -19.06
C SER A 211 -2.05 -13.83 -19.83
N VAL A 212 -1.84 -14.67 -20.86
CA VAL A 212 -0.69 -14.57 -21.76
C VAL A 212 -0.55 -13.17 -22.36
N GLY A 213 -1.67 -12.59 -22.83
CA GLY A 213 -1.66 -11.24 -23.43
C GLY A 213 -1.08 -10.18 -22.51
N GLU A 214 -1.50 -10.18 -21.22
CA GLU A 214 -0.98 -9.23 -20.22
C GLU A 214 0.52 -9.47 -19.94
N LEU A 215 0.95 -10.72 -19.84
CA LEU A 215 2.34 -11.08 -19.59
C LEU A 215 3.25 -10.64 -20.73
N VAL A 216 2.83 -10.91 -21.96
CA VAL A 216 3.58 -10.52 -23.18
C VAL A 216 3.61 -9.00 -23.35
N GLN A 217 2.46 -8.33 -23.17
CA GLN A 217 2.36 -6.86 -23.25
C GLN A 217 3.33 -6.18 -22.27
N ASN A 218 3.39 -6.66 -21.02
CA ASN A 218 4.29 -6.09 -20.04
C ASN A 218 5.76 -6.25 -20.43
N LYS A 219 6.16 -7.40 -20.99
CA LYS A 219 7.51 -7.61 -21.48
C LYS A 219 7.84 -6.76 -22.70
N TYR A 220 6.88 -6.63 -23.61
CA TYR A 220 7.02 -5.81 -24.82
C TYR A 220 7.24 -4.34 -24.47
N ARG A 221 6.42 -3.82 -23.52
CA ARG A 221 6.58 -2.44 -23.03
C ARG A 221 7.97 -2.17 -22.45
N VAL A 222 8.50 -3.10 -21.64
CA VAL A 222 9.85 -2.97 -21.07
C VAL A 222 10.92 -2.99 -22.19
N GLY A 223 10.73 -3.81 -23.21
CA GLY A 223 11.61 -3.84 -24.38
C GLY A 223 11.62 -2.50 -25.12
N LEU A 224 10.44 -1.96 -25.42
CA LEU A 224 10.30 -0.67 -26.14
C LEU A 224 10.92 0.51 -25.37
N VAL A 225 10.66 0.59 -24.05
CA VAL A 225 11.27 1.66 -23.21
C VAL A 225 12.79 1.60 -23.16
N ARG A 226 13.40 0.42 -23.39
CA ARG A 226 14.86 0.28 -23.46
C ARG A 226 15.46 0.65 -24.83
N THR A 227 14.63 0.71 -25.86
CA THR A 227 15.05 1.07 -27.22
C THR A 227 14.86 2.55 -27.52
N GLU A 228 14.08 3.26 -26.72
CA GLU A 228 13.91 4.71 -26.74
C GLU A 228 15.07 5.42 -26.01
#